data_de80080be92f0d2af101e972bac9b7ce
#
_entry.id   de80080be92f0d2af101e972bac9b7ce
#
_cell.length_a   1.000
_cell.length_b   1.000
_cell.length_c   1.000
_cell.angle_alpha   90.00
_cell.angle_beta   90.00
_cell.angle_gamma   90.00
#
_symmetry.space_group_name_H-M   'P 1'
#
loop_
_entity.id
_entity.type
_entity.pdbx_description
1 polymer ?
#
loop_
_entity_poly.entity_id
_entity_poly.type
_entity_poly.pdbx_seq_one_letter_code
_entity_poly.pdbx_strand_id
1 'polypeptide(L)'
;MIPYLTLNPANSRVDITSTTQYSILVTHIGCAFIALITGFLQFMDRIRLKNPKVHRYMGRIYVFSVFISGILALAVVFYIENFTKAAAFLTLAILWLFTSWKGYRTAVNGQFHAHRIWMMRSFGITLVAVSARVLVPALLITYYTFNGFMLSEGRDKMIEKVLNVNIWAGLVLNFVIVEWMILNKKTGREIS
;
A
#
# COMPACT_ATOMS: atom_id res chain seq x y z
N MET A 1 -0.78 -10.32 9.63
CA MET A 1 -1.32 -11.48 8.87
C MET A 1 -1.81 -12.59 9.79
N ILE A 2 -1.02 -13.03 10.79
CA ILE A 2 -1.37 -14.18 11.66
C ILE A 2 -2.81 -14.17 12.21
N PRO A 3 -3.36 -13.07 12.75
CA PRO A 3 -4.73 -13.05 13.28
C PRO A 3 -5.81 -13.38 12.25
N TYR A 4 -5.56 -13.10 10.97
CA TYR A 4 -6.52 -13.30 9.89
C TYR A 4 -6.42 -14.67 9.21
N LEU A 5 -5.33 -15.42 9.47
CA LEU A 5 -5.16 -16.79 8.96
C LEU A 5 -6.10 -17.79 9.62
N THR A 6 -6.55 -17.50 10.84
CA THR A 6 -7.49 -18.36 11.59
C THR A 6 -8.93 -18.25 11.10
N LEU A 7 -9.23 -17.25 10.22
CA LEU A 7 -10.58 -16.93 9.73
C LEU A 7 -11.62 -16.72 10.85
N ASN A 8 -11.16 -16.40 12.06
CA ASN A 8 -12.02 -16.17 13.22
C ASN A 8 -12.17 -14.66 13.47
N PRO A 9 -13.39 -14.09 13.39
CA PRO A 9 -13.63 -12.66 13.64
C PRO A 9 -13.16 -12.18 15.01
N ALA A 10 -13.19 -13.04 16.04
CA ALA A 10 -12.77 -12.71 17.39
C ALA A 10 -11.26 -12.38 17.50
N ASN A 11 -10.45 -12.83 16.55
CA ASN A 11 -9.02 -12.56 16.50
C ASN A 11 -8.68 -11.32 15.65
N SER A 12 -9.68 -10.62 15.13
CA SER A 12 -9.47 -9.40 14.35
C SER A 12 -8.90 -8.27 15.20
N ARG A 13 -7.99 -7.48 14.61
CA ARG A 13 -7.47 -6.23 15.21
C ARG A 13 -8.33 -5.00 14.91
N VAL A 14 -9.42 -5.19 14.19
CA VAL A 14 -10.38 -4.16 13.82
C VAL A 14 -11.71 -4.56 14.43
N ASP A 15 -12.42 -3.60 14.99
CA ASP A 15 -13.77 -3.82 15.48
C ASP A 15 -14.68 -4.24 14.33
N ILE A 16 -15.23 -5.45 14.42
CA ILE A 16 -16.02 -6.07 13.38
C ILE A 16 -17.48 -6.05 13.84
N THR A 17 -18.28 -5.30 13.10
CA THR A 17 -19.72 -5.17 13.38
C THR A 17 -20.56 -6.21 12.63
N SER A 18 -20.01 -6.82 11.57
CA SER A 18 -20.72 -7.82 10.77
C SER A 18 -19.78 -8.85 10.11
N THR A 19 -20.30 -10.06 9.86
CA THR A 19 -19.60 -11.11 9.12
C THR A 19 -19.22 -10.65 7.70
N THR A 20 -20.07 -9.83 7.07
CA THR A 20 -19.80 -9.25 5.75
C THR A 20 -18.57 -8.34 5.76
N GLN A 21 -18.45 -7.45 6.75
CA GLN A 21 -17.29 -6.59 6.94
C GLN A 21 -15.99 -7.42 7.07
N TYR A 22 -16.04 -8.49 7.86
CA TYR A 22 -14.90 -9.39 8.04
C TYR A 22 -14.48 -10.06 6.74
N SER A 23 -15.42 -10.58 5.97
CA SER A 23 -15.17 -11.24 4.70
C SER A 23 -14.55 -10.29 3.68
N ILE A 24 -15.05 -9.04 3.59
CA ILE A 24 -14.50 -7.99 2.74
C ILE A 24 -13.05 -7.68 3.14
N LEU A 25 -12.79 -7.51 4.43
CA LEU A 25 -11.47 -7.19 4.97
C LEU A 25 -10.46 -8.32 4.71
N VAL A 26 -10.83 -9.56 4.97
CA VAL A 26 -9.95 -10.73 4.76
C VAL A 26 -9.62 -10.90 3.28
N THR A 27 -10.62 -10.78 2.41
CA THR A 27 -10.41 -10.86 0.95
C THR A 27 -9.52 -9.73 0.44
N HIS A 28 -9.74 -8.50 0.94
CA HIS A 28 -8.86 -7.36 0.66
C HIS A 28 -7.41 -7.65 1.04
N ILE A 29 -7.18 -8.12 2.27
CA ILE A 29 -5.83 -8.44 2.77
C ILE A 29 -5.17 -9.55 1.92
N GLY A 30 -5.91 -10.60 1.57
CA GLY A 30 -5.41 -11.69 0.73
C GLY A 30 -4.98 -11.22 -0.65
N CYS A 31 -5.83 -10.44 -1.34
CA CYS A 31 -5.52 -9.87 -2.64
C CYS A 31 -4.35 -8.86 -2.57
N ALA A 32 -4.30 -8.02 -1.52
CA ALA A 32 -3.20 -7.09 -1.31
C ALA A 32 -1.86 -7.82 -1.09
N PHE A 33 -1.88 -8.95 -0.41
CA PHE A 33 -0.70 -9.80 -0.20
C PHE A 33 -0.21 -10.44 -1.51
N ILE A 34 -1.13 -10.94 -2.35
CA ILE A 34 -0.79 -11.45 -3.69
C ILE A 34 -0.19 -10.33 -4.53
N ALA A 35 -0.77 -9.12 -4.50
CA ALA A 35 -0.22 -7.96 -5.19
C ALA A 35 1.19 -7.61 -4.68
N LEU A 36 1.43 -7.67 -3.38
CA LEU A 36 2.75 -7.40 -2.80
C LEU A 36 3.82 -8.37 -3.32
N ILE A 37 3.54 -9.67 -3.28
CA ILE A 37 4.48 -10.70 -3.75
C ILE A 37 4.71 -10.58 -5.25
N THR A 38 3.64 -10.53 -6.04
CA THR A 38 3.75 -10.48 -7.50
C THR A 38 4.38 -9.17 -7.96
N GLY A 39 4.08 -8.05 -7.30
CA GLY A 39 4.70 -6.76 -7.54
C GLY A 39 6.21 -6.79 -7.27
N PHE A 40 6.65 -7.34 -6.14
CA PHE A 40 8.06 -7.49 -5.81
C PHE A 40 8.81 -8.28 -6.89
N LEU A 41 8.27 -9.41 -7.33
CA LEU A 41 8.87 -10.26 -8.35
C LEU A 41 8.99 -9.56 -9.72
N GLN A 42 8.08 -8.62 -10.03
CA GLN A 42 8.10 -7.83 -11.27
C GLN A 42 9.34 -6.91 -11.40
N PHE A 43 9.93 -6.48 -10.29
CA PHE A 43 11.12 -5.63 -10.27
C PHE A 43 12.43 -6.40 -10.41
N MET A 44 12.38 -7.74 -10.35
CA MET A 44 13.57 -8.57 -10.56
C MET A 44 13.96 -8.57 -12.04
N ASP A 45 15.14 -8.04 -12.35
CA ASP A 45 15.67 -7.98 -13.74
C ASP A 45 15.76 -9.36 -14.37
N ARG A 46 16.05 -10.40 -13.58
CA ARG A 46 16.11 -11.79 -14.04
C ARG A 46 14.77 -12.26 -14.63
N ILE A 47 13.65 -11.92 -14.02
CA ILE A 47 12.31 -12.27 -14.53
C ILE A 47 11.98 -11.44 -15.76
N ARG A 48 12.22 -10.13 -15.69
CA ARG A 48 11.88 -9.20 -16.76
C ARG A 48 12.65 -9.48 -18.06
N LEU A 49 13.98 -9.72 -17.94
CA LEU A 49 14.87 -9.86 -19.10
C LEU A 49 14.95 -11.30 -19.63
N LYS A 50 15.00 -12.30 -18.71
CA LYS A 50 15.17 -13.70 -19.14
C LYS A 50 13.85 -14.41 -19.42
N ASN A 51 12.74 -14.01 -18.78
CA ASN A 51 11.45 -14.68 -18.88
C ASN A 51 10.30 -13.69 -19.13
N PRO A 52 10.21 -13.03 -20.31
CA PRO A 52 9.18 -12.02 -20.57
C PRO A 52 7.75 -12.55 -20.55
N LYS A 53 7.54 -13.86 -20.78
CA LYS A 53 6.23 -14.51 -20.66
C LYS A 53 5.78 -14.54 -19.19
N VAL A 54 6.68 -14.94 -18.29
CA VAL A 54 6.43 -14.96 -16.84
C VAL A 54 6.18 -13.55 -16.32
N HIS A 55 7.01 -12.56 -16.72
CA HIS A 55 6.79 -11.16 -16.38
C HIS A 55 5.38 -10.68 -16.74
N ARG A 56 4.92 -10.94 -17.97
CA ARG A 56 3.57 -10.56 -18.42
C ARG A 56 2.46 -11.26 -17.63
N TYR A 57 2.62 -12.54 -17.34
CA TYR A 57 1.63 -13.29 -16.56
C TYR A 57 1.53 -12.78 -15.11
N MET A 58 2.65 -12.63 -14.44
CA MET A 58 2.73 -12.07 -13.08
C MET A 58 2.19 -10.64 -13.02
N GLY A 59 2.47 -9.82 -14.06
CA GLY A 59 1.94 -8.46 -14.16
C GLY A 59 0.41 -8.41 -14.26
N ARG A 60 -0.21 -9.37 -14.96
CA ARG A 60 -1.68 -9.50 -15.01
C ARG A 60 -2.24 -9.88 -13.63
N ILE A 61 -1.62 -10.83 -12.94
CA ILE A 61 -2.01 -11.22 -11.58
C ILE A 61 -1.92 -10.01 -10.64
N TYR A 62 -0.81 -9.25 -10.71
CA TYR A 62 -0.64 -8.04 -9.92
C TYR A 62 -1.77 -7.05 -10.12
N VAL A 63 -2.03 -6.66 -11.39
CA VAL A 63 -3.05 -5.67 -11.73
C VAL A 63 -4.44 -6.15 -11.28
N PHE A 64 -4.79 -7.40 -11.55
CA PHE A 64 -6.08 -7.98 -11.15
C PHE A 64 -6.26 -7.98 -9.62
N SER A 65 -5.22 -8.39 -8.88
CA SER A 65 -5.22 -8.38 -7.42
C SER A 65 -5.36 -6.97 -6.86
N VAL A 66 -4.69 -5.98 -7.47
CA VAL A 66 -4.84 -4.56 -7.09
C VAL A 66 -6.26 -4.06 -7.33
N PHE A 67 -6.88 -4.40 -8.47
CA PHE A 67 -8.25 -3.96 -8.74
C PHE A 67 -9.25 -4.54 -7.76
N ILE A 68 -9.20 -5.85 -7.50
CA ILE A 68 -10.09 -6.47 -6.51
C ILE A 68 -9.85 -5.85 -5.14
N SER A 69 -8.59 -5.83 -4.68
CA SER A 69 -8.24 -5.31 -3.36
C SER A 69 -8.59 -3.82 -3.22
N GLY A 70 -8.36 -3.01 -4.25
CA GLY A 70 -8.67 -1.58 -4.24
C GLY A 70 -10.18 -1.30 -4.14
N ILE A 71 -11.01 -2.05 -4.88
CA ILE A 71 -12.48 -1.93 -4.77
C ILE A 71 -12.96 -2.35 -3.39
N LEU A 72 -12.43 -3.46 -2.84
CA LEU A 72 -12.76 -3.89 -1.48
C LEU A 72 -12.26 -2.88 -0.44
N ALA A 73 -11.11 -2.23 -0.65
CA ALA A 73 -10.62 -1.17 0.21
C ALA A 73 -11.59 0.02 0.26
N LEU A 74 -12.18 0.42 -0.88
CA LEU A 74 -13.21 1.46 -0.92
C LEU A 74 -14.43 1.07 -0.06
N ALA A 75 -14.84 -0.21 -0.09
CA ALA A 75 -15.91 -0.69 0.78
C ALA A 75 -15.52 -0.66 2.27
N VAL A 76 -14.27 -1.00 2.61
CA VAL A 76 -13.78 -0.98 4.00
C VAL A 76 -13.78 0.43 4.58
N VAL A 77 -13.59 1.49 3.77
CA VAL A 77 -13.58 2.88 4.23
C VAL A 77 -14.87 3.25 4.97
N PHE A 78 -16.02 2.73 4.55
CA PHE A 78 -17.33 3.02 5.17
C PHE A 78 -17.47 2.47 6.60
N TYR A 79 -16.57 1.58 7.02
CA TYR A 79 -16.56 1.02 8.38
C TYR A 79 -15.50 1.69 9.28
N ILE A 80 -14.83 2.74 8.81
CA ILE A 80 -13.79 3.45 9.57
C ILE A 80 -14.39 4.71 10.18
N GLU A 81 -14.53 4.74 11.50
CA GLU A 81 -15.12 5.88 12.22
C GLU A 81 -14.21 7.10 12.24
N ASN A 82 -12.90 6.91 12.37
CA ASN A 82 -11.95 8.01 12.43
C ASN A 82 -11.77 8.64 11.03
N PHE A 83 -12.17 9.89 10.87
CA PHE A 83 -12.12 10.61 9.59
C PHE A 83 -10.72 10.69 8.98
N THR A 84 -9.69 11.00 9.78
CA THR A 84 -8.30 11.10 9.29
C THR A 84 -7.82 9.78 8.71
N LYS A 85 -8.15 8.68 9.37
CA LYS A 85 -7.83 7.33 8.93
C LYS A 85 -8.64 6.93 7.71
N ALA A 86 -9.95 7.21 7.70
CA ALA A 86 -10.84 6.95 6.56
C ALA A 86 -10.36 7.70 5.30
N ALA A 87 -10.02 8.98 5.44
CA ALA A 87 -9.48 9.80 4.35
C ALA A 87 -8.15 9.25 3.81
N ALA A 88 -7.26 8.75 4.68
CA ALA A 88 -6.01 8.12 4.27
C ALA A 88 -6.26 6.85 3.44
N PHE A 89 -7.14 5.97 3.90
CA PHE A 89 -7.50 4.74 3.18
C PHE A 89 -8.20 5.02 1.85
N LEU A 90 -9.12 6.00 1.82
CA LEU A 90 -9.79 6.43 0.60
C LEU A 90 -8.78 6.94 -0.45
N THR A 91 -7.90 7.86 -0.03
CA THR A 91 -6.85 8.40 -0.89
C THR A 91 -5.95 7.30 -1.42
N LEU A 92 -5.51 6.39 -0.55
CA LEU A 92 -4.67 5.26 -0.89
C LEU A 92 -5.36 4.35 -1.93
N ALA A 93 -6.63 4.00 -1.73
CA ALA A 93 -7.38 3.13 -2.64
C ALA A 93 -7.55 3.77 -4.03
N ILE A 94 -7.92 5.06 -4.09
CA ILE A 94 -8.07 5.79 -5.36
C ILE A 94 -6.74 5.87 -6.11
N LEU A 95 -5.66 6.26 -5.44
CA LEU A 95 -4.33 6.34 -6.05
C LEU A 95 -3.85 4.98 -6.53
N TRP A 96 -4.12 3.91 -5.78
CA TRP A 96 -3.70 2.56 -6.14
C TRP A 96 -4.41 2.06 -7.39
N LEU A 97 -5.73 2.23 -7.46
CA LEU A 97 -6.53 1.91 -8.65
C LEU A 97 -6.09 2.74 -9.86
N PHE A 98 -5.92 4.04 -9.70
CA PHE A 98 -5.53 4.96 -10.76
C PHE A 98 -4.15 4.62 -11.33
N THR A 99 -3.14 4.46 -10.48
CA THR A 99 -1.77 4.18 -10.93
C THR A 99 -1.64 2.81 -11.60
N SER A 100 -2.34 1.79 -11.08
CA SER A 100 -2.40 0.46 -11.70
C SER A 100 -3.12 0.49 -13.04
N TRP A 101 -4.24 1.21 -13.16
CA TRP A 101 -4.95 1.39 -14.42
C TRP A 101 -4.07 2.07 -15.48
N LYS A 102 -3.40 3.18 -15.11
CA LYS A 102 -2.45 3.86 -16.00
C LYS A 102 -1.30 2.93 -16.42
N GLY A 103 -0.75 2.18 -15.46
CA GLY A 103 0.29 1.19 -15.73
C GLY A 103 -0.16 0.12 -16.73
N TYR A 104 -1.35 -0.42 -16.58
CA TYR A 104 -1.93 -1.38 -17.51
C TYR A 104 -2.18 -0.76 -18.90
N ARG A 105 -2.84 0.41 -18.97
CA ARG A 105 -3.12 1.11 -20.24
C ARG A 105 -1.85 1.41 -21.03
N THR A 106 -0.81 1.89 -20.39
CA THR A 106 0.47 2.19 -21.06
C THR A 106 1.17 0.93 -21.57
N ALA A 107 1.05 -0.22 -20.89
CA ALA A 107 1.54 -1.50 -21.39
C ALA A 107 0.82 -1.95 -22.66
N VAL A 108 -0.53 -1.87 -22.66
CA VAL A 108 -1.36 -2.25 -23.82
C VAL A 108 -1.06 -1.36 -25.03
N ASN A 109 -0.80 -0.08 -24.80
CA ASN A 109 -0.45 0.88 -25.86
C ASN A 109 1.03 0.80 -26.32
N GLY A 110 1.82 -0.17 -25.82
CA GLY A 110 3.24 -0.31 -26.19
C GLY A 110 4.17 0.76 -25.59
N GLN A 111 3.68 1.62 -24.71
CA GLN A 111 4.44 2.71 -24.08
C GLN A 111 5.22 2.19 -22.87
N PHE A 112 6.23 1.33 -23.12
CA PHE A 112 6.93 0.59 -22.06
C PHE A 112 7.67 1.48 -21.05
N HIS A 113 8.16 2.64 -21.46
CA HIS A 113 8.80 3.60 -20.55
C HIS A 113 7.78 4.18 -19.55
N ALA A 114 6.64 4.66 -20.05
CA ALA A 114 5.56 5.16 -19.22
C ALA A 114 4.96 4.05 -18.33
N HIS A 115 4.78 2.83 -18.89
CA HIS A 115 4.38 1.65 -18.12
C HIS A 115 5.26 1.42 -16.90
N ARG A 116 6.59 1.44 -17.08
CA ARG A 116 7.53 1.24 -15.98
C ARG A 116 7.36 2.29 -14.88
N ILE A 117 7.19 3.56 -15.24
CA ILE A 117 7.00 4.66 -14.28
C ILE A 117 5.70 4.45 -13.49
N TRP A 118 4.59 4.18 -14.18
CA TRP A 118 3.29 3.97 -13.53
C TRP A 118 3.28 2.74 -12.63
N MET A 119 3.94 1.65 -13.04
CA MET A 119 4.06 0.45 -12.20
C MET A 119 4.94 0.67 -10.98
N MET A 120 6.00 1.50 -11.06
CA MET A 120 6.78 1.90 -9.89
C MET A 120 5.91 2.68 -8.88
N ARG A 121 5.10 3.62 -9.35
CA ARG A 121 4.15 4.37 -8.50
C ARG A 121 3.11 3.43 -7.87
N SER A 122 2.50 2.55 -8.65
CA SER A 122 1.54 1.56 -8.16
C SER A 122 2.14 0.66 -7.08
N PHE A 123 3.35 0.16 -7.29
CA PHE A 123 4.02 -0.69 -6.31
C PHE A 123 4.44 0.09 -5.06
N GLY A 124 4.87 1.35 -5.20
CA GLY A 124 5.11 2.24 -4.06
C GLY A 124 3.86 2.37 -3.16
N ILE A 125 2.68 2.47 -3.77
CA ILE A 125 1.41 2.48 -3.03
C ILE A 125 1.15 1.11 -2.38
N THR A 126 1.43 0.00 -3.06
CA THR A 126 1.32 -1.34 -2.47
C THR A 126 2.17 -1.49 -1.20
N LEU A 127 3.34 -0.86 -1.16
CA LEU A 127 4.24 -0.89 -0.01
C LEU A 127 3.79 -0.02 1.17
N VAL A 128 2.82 0.89 1.00
CA VAL A 128 2.39 1.81 2.07
C VAL A 128 1.99 1.07 3.33
N ALA A 129 1.28 -0.05 3.20
CA ALA A 129 0.88 -0.86 4.35
C ALA A 129 2.07 -1.41 5.16
N VAL A 130 3.20 -1.68 4.51
CA VAL A 130 4.44 -2.12 5.16
C VAL A 130 5.16 -0.92 5.77
N SER A 131 5.38 0.13 4.99
CA SER A 131 6.06 1.36 5.42
C SER A 131 5.37 2.02 6.60
N ALA A 132 4.04 2.09 6.59
CA ALA A 132 3.25 2.63 7.70
C ALA A 132 3.52 1.90 9.01
N ARG A 133 3.67 0.56 8.97
CA ARG A 133 3.98 -0.25 10.16
C ARG A 133 5.42 -0.06 10.62
N VAL A 134 6.36 0.01 9.69
CA VAL A 134 7.78 0.25 9.99
C VAL A 134 8.00 1.63 10.61
N LEU A 135 7.19 2.62 10.22
CA LEU A 135 7.26 3.97 10.76
C LEU A 135 6.66 4.13 12.18
N VAL A 136 5.81 3.18 12.64
CA VAL A 136 5.16 3.31 13.95
C VAL A 136 6.14 3.58 15.09
N PRO A 137 7.27 2.87 15.26
CA PRO A 137 8.22 3.15 16.34
C PRO A 137 8.77 4.59 16.27
N ALA A 138 9.12 5.07 15.08
CA ALA A 138 9.62 6.43 14.90
C ALA A 138 8.54 7.48 15.23
N LEU A 139 7.30 7.25 14.80
CA LEU A 139 6.17 8.13 15.11
C LEU A 139 5.84 8.16 16.61
N LEU A 140 5.98 7.02 17.32
CA LEU A 140 5.81 6.95 18.78
C LEU A 140 6.88 7.78 19.49
N ILE A 141 8.14 7.67 19.09
CA ILE A 141 9.24 8.47 19.64
C ILE A 141 8.99 9.96 19.38
N THR A 142 8.62 10.32 18.15
CA THR A 142 8.30 11.69 17.77
C THR A 142 7.17 12.25 18.63
N TYR A 143 6.06 11.51 18.75
CA TYR A 143 4.92 11.93 19.59
C TYR A 143 5.34 12.15 21.04
N TYR A 144 6.10 11.23 21.63
CA TYR A 144 6.57 11.31 23.02
C TYR A 144 7.48 12.53 23.23
N THR A 145 8.38 12.82 22.29
CA THR A 145 9.26 13.99 22.34
C THR A 145 8.47 15.30 22.26
N PHE A 146 7.52 15.42 21.34
CA PHE A 146 6.70 16.62 21.19
C PHE A 146 5.76 16.89 22.38
N ASN A 147 5.41 15.86 23.14
CA ASN A 147 4.60 16.01 24.36
C ASN A 147 5.46 16.15 25.64
N GLY A 148 6.71 16.63 25.51
CA GLY A 148 7.58 16.92 26.66
C GLY A 148 7.93 15.71 27.50
N PHE A 149 8.03 14.53 26.88
CA PHE A 149 8.30 13.24 27.54
C PHE A 149 7.23 12.82 28.57
N MET A 150 6.03 13.41 28.47
CA MET A 150 4.91 13.07 29.35
C MET A 150 3.79 12.38 28.56
N LEU A 151 3.17 11.38 29.18
CA LEU A 151 1.99 10.67 28.65
C LEU A 151 0.73 11.13 29.38
N SER A 152 0.38 12.40 29.22
CA SER A 152 -0.76 13.02 29.92
C SER A 152 -2.10 12.33 29.66
N GLU A 153 -2.26 11.75 28.47
CA GLU A 153 -3.49 11.05 28.07
C GLU A 153 -3.37 9.51 28.13
N GLY A 154 -2.22 9.01 28.59
CA GLY A 154 -1.95 7.58 28.65
C GLY A 154 -1.40 6.97 27.36
N ARG A 155 -0.85 5.75 27.49
CA ARG A 155 -0.20 5.02 26.40
C ARG A 155 -1.14 4.64 25.26
N ASP A 156 -2.37 4.27 25.57
CA ASP A 156 -3.33 3.78 24.59
C ASP A 156 -3.76 4.87 23.62
N LYS A 157 -4.01 6.06 24.14
CA LYS A 157 -4.34 7.23 23.28
C LYS A 157 -3.16 7.68 22.43
N MET A 158 -1.93 7.56 22.92
CA MET A 158 -0.74 7.81 22.10
C MET A 158 -0.68 6.84 20.91
N ILE A 159 -0.87 5.55 21.16
CA ILE A 159 -0.88 4.52 20.12
C ILE A 159 -2.00 4.81 19.10
N GLU A 160 -3.19 5.13 19.57
CA GLU A 160 -4.32 5.47 18.69
C GLU A 160 -4.00 6.66 17.79
N LYS A 161 -3.50 7.77 18.34
CA LYS A 161 -3.12 8.97 17.56
C LYS A 161 -2.07 8.66 16.52
N VAL A 162 -1.06 7.87 16.85
CA VAL A 162 -0.03 7.44 15.90
C VAL A 162 -0.60 6.55 14.80
N LEU A 163 -1.49 5.61 15.14
CA LEU A 163 -2.14 4.73 14.16
C LEU A 163 -3.14 5.46 13.25
N ASN A 164 -3.61 6.64 13.63
CA ASN A 164 -4.47 7.46 12.79
C ASN A 164 -3.70 8.22 11.68
N VAL A 165 -2.39 8.44 11.88
CA VAL A 165 -1.55 9.19 10.92
C VAL A 165 -0.49 8.35 10.22
N ASN A 166 -0.22 7.12 10.67
CA ASN A 166 0.87 6.29 10.14
C ASN A 166 0.73 5.98 8.65
N ILE A 167 -0.49 5.87 8.14
CA ILE A 167 -0.76 5.60 6.70
C ILE A 167 -0.39 6.82 5.86
N TRP A 168 -0.71 8.04 6.33
CA TRP A 168 -0.29 9.27 5.67
C TRP A 168 1.24 9.37 5.63
N ALA A 169 1.91 9.11 6.74
CA ALA A 169 3.37 9.09 6.81
C ALA A 169 3.97 8.06 5.84
N GLY A 170 3.43 6.85 5.79
CA GLY A 170 3.85 5.81 4.86
C GLY A 170 3.61 6.19 3.40
N LEU A 171 2.48 6.83 3.08
CA LEU A 171 2.16 7.29 1.73
C LEU A 171 3.13 8.37 1.26
N VAL A 172 3.39 9.39 2.09
CA VAL A 172 4.32 10.48 1.77
C VAL A 172 5.74 9.93 1.59
N LEU A 173 6.21 9.10 2.52
CA LEU A 173 7.54 8.49 2.43
C LEU A 173 7.73 7.70 1.12
N ASN A 174 6.79 6.82 0.81
CA ASN A 174 6.88 6.00 -0.41
C ASN A 174 6.76 6.86 -1.67
N PHE A 175 5.93 7.89 -1.66
CA PHE A 175 5.84 8.83 -2.77
C PHE A 175 7.19 9.52 -3.02
N VAL A 176 7.83 10.07 -1.99
CA VAL A 176 9.13 10.73 -2.10
C VAL A 176 10.20 9.76 -2.63
N ILE A 177 10.27 8.54 -2.07
CA ILE A 177 11.25 7.53 -2.50
C ILE A 177 11.03 7.15 -3.98
N VAL A 178 9.78 6.91 -4.39
CA VAL A 178 9.47 6.49 -5.77
C VAL A 178 9.78 7.61 -6.77
N GLU A 179 9.38 8.85 -6.48
CA GLU A 179 9.65 9.98 -7.38
C GLU A 179 11.16 10.26 -7.45
N TRP A 180 11.89 10.19 -6.34
CA TRP A 180 13.34 10.30 -6.33
C TRP A 180 14.00 9.21 -7.20
N MET A 181 13.56 7.95 -7.10
CA MET A 181 14.06 6.86 -7.94
C MET A 181 13.76 7.07 -9.43
N ILE A 182 12.59 7.64 -9.76
CA ILE A 182 12.19 7.93 -11.15
C ILE A 182 13.08 9.05 -11.73
N LEU A 183 13.27 10.13 -10.98
CA LEU A 183 14.07 11.28 -11.40
C LEU A 183 15.54 10.90 -11.61
N ASN A 184 16.16 10.22 -10.67
CA ASN A 184 17.56 9.80 -10.79
C ASN A 184 17.81 8.88 -12.00
N LYS A 185 16.83 8.04 -12.38
CA LYS A 185 16.94 7.21 -13.59
C LYS A 185 16.81 7.99 -14.89
N LYS A 186 16.16 9.15 -14.89
CA LYS A 186 16.11 10.06 -16.05
C LYS A 186 17.46 10.74 -16.23
N THR A 187 17.99 11.33 -15.17
CA THR A 187 19.27 12.06 -15.20
C THR A 187 20.45 11.17 -15.62
N GLY A 188 20.52 9.92 -15.14
CA GLY A 188 21.59 8.98 -15.55
C GLY A 188 21.51 8.50 -17.01
N ARG A 189 20.39 8.75 -17.74
CA ARG A 189 20.27 8.46 -19.18
C ARG A 189 20.58 9.66 -20.07
N GLU A 190 20.53 10.86 -19.53
CA GLU A 190 20.86 12.09 -20.27
C GLU A 190 22.38 12.37 -20.27
N ILE A 191 23.12 11.68 -19.39
CA ILE A 191 24.58 11.84 -19.22
C ILE A 191 25.37 10.71 -19.91
N SER A 192 24.72 9.64 -20.37
CA SER A 192 25.32 8.50 -21.08
C SER A 192 24.96 8.54 -22.58
#